data_1a5ed4a35278749ad554f857ff667694
#
_entry.id   1a5ed4a35278749ad554f857ff667694
#
_cell.length_a   1.000
_cell.length_b   1.000
_cell.length_c   1.000
_cell.angle_alpha   90.00
_cell.angle_beta   90.00
_cell.angle_gamma   90.00
#
_symmetry.space_group_name_H-M   'P 1'
#
loop_
_entity.id
_entity.type
_entity.pdbx_description
1 polymer ?
#
loop_
_entity_poly.entity_id
_entity_poly.type
_entity_poly.pdbx_seq_one_letter_code
_entity_poly.pdbx_strand_id
1 'polypeptide(L)'
;MSRKAVIIALVLASGCTAFCPKAPAQAASSSVAGSKSPQGVSDQDIALMRQDIRSEKKQLIAANLSLTDTEATKFWPLYDQYTAELTKVNDAKYQVLKEYASNWGSVTDAQAAGLIKRSLEADVAVAQLRLKYDPIFSQVLPGKKVATFFQLDRRLSNLIDLQLASQIPLVQEQPSK
;
A
#
# COMPACT_ATOMS: atom_id res chain seq x y z
N MET A 1 0.44 27.86 -11.57
CA MET A 1 1.04 28.31 -10.29
C MET A 1 -0.03 28.19 -9.21
N SER A 2 0.01 27.18 -8.36
CA SER A 2 -0.61 27.24 -7.04
C SER A 2 -0.04 26.10 -6.19
N ARG A 3 0.83 26.49 -5.25
CA ARG A 3 1.44 25.62 -4.25
C ARG A 3 0.42 25.40 -3.14
N LYS A 4 -0.12 24.19 -2.99
CA LYS A 4 -0.82 23.84 -1.75
C LYS A 4 0.20 23.22 -0.79
N ALA A 5 0.72 24.07 0.08
CA ALA A 5 1.55 23.69 1.21
C ALA A 5 0.68 22.97 2.24
N VAL A 6 1.09 21.77 2.62
CA VAL A 6 0.55 21.07 3.80
C VAL A 6 1.17 21.72 5.02
N ILE A 7 0.38 22.48 5.76
CA ILE A 7 0.75 23.12 7.03
C ILE A 7 0.52 22.08 8.13
N ILE A 8 1.60 21.57 8.71
CA ILE A 8 1.57 20.86 9.99
C ILE A 8 1.51 21.92 11.07
N ALA A 9 0.35 22.11 11.69
CA ALA A 9 0.20 23.00 12.83
C ALA A 9 0.63 22.28 14.12
N LEU A 10 1.76 22.69 14.67
CA LEU A 10 2.21 22.34 16.01
C LEU A 10 1.53 23.29 17.00
N VAL A 11 0.59 22.80 17.82
CA VAL A 11 -0.02 23.58 18.89
C VAL A 11 0.74 23.31 20.18
N LEU A 12 1.53 24.29 20.60
CA LEU A 12 2.09 24.40 21.95
C LEU A 12 1.05 25.02 22.87
N ALA A 13 0.64 24.28 23.90
CA ALA A 13 -0.22 24.78 24.96
C ALA A 13 0.62 25.51 26.00
N SER A 14 0.21 26.73 26.38
CA SER A 14 0.66 27.40 27.58
C SER A 14 -0.54 27.76 28.44
N GLY A 15 -0.44 27.39 29.73
CA GLY A 15 -1.49 27.44 30.70
C GLY A 15 -1.90 28.80 31.22
N CYS A 16 -3.01 28.86 31.94
CA CYS A 16 -3.22 29.69 33.14
C CYS A 16 -4.49 29.28 33.89
N THR A 17 -4.31 28.89 35.10
CA THR A 17 -4.96 29.09 36.42
C THR A 17 -6.43 29.52 36.50
N ALA A 18 -7.16 28.70 37.25
CA ALA A 18 -8.09 28.98 38.34
C ALA A 18 -9.29 29.92 38.12
N PHE A 19 -10.46 29.35 38.20
CA PHE A 19 -11.52 29.82 39.10
C PHE A 19 -12.62 28.74 39.25
N CYS A 20 -12.88 28.24 40.45
CA CYS A 20 -14.02 27.41 40.78
C CYS A 20 -15.24 28.30 41.09
N PRO A 21 -16.44 27.91 40.68
CA PRO A 21 -17.51 27.78 41.62
C PRO A 21 -18.21 26.45 41.55
N LYS A 22 -18.56 25.97 42.69
CA LYS A 22 -19.29 24.76 43.10
C LYS A 22 -20.76 24.83 42.67
N ALA A 23 -21.24 23.86 41.91
CA ALA A 23 -22.65 23.58 41.72
C ALA A 23 -22.89 22.07 41.40
N PRO A 24 -24.10 21.52 41.63
CA PRO A 24 -24.28 20.18 42.20
C PRO A 24 -24.23 19.07 41.16
N ALA A 25 -23.93 17.88 41.66
CA ALA A 25 -23.92 16.62 40.94
C ALA A 25 -25.28 16.30 40.28
N GLN A 26 -25.30 16.26 38.97
CA GLN A 26 -26.25 15.48 38.21
C GLN A 26 -25.49 14.28 37.62
N ALA A 27 -25.80 13.11 38.12
CA ALA A 27 -25.37 11.83 37.59
C ALA A 27 -26.02 11.65 36.22
N ALA A 28 -25.32 12.10 35.18
CA ALA A 28 -25.57 11.70 33.82
C ALA A 28 -24.80 10.41 33.58
N SER A 29 -25.55 9.29 33.57
CA SER A 29 -25.08 8.00 33.10
C SER A 29 -24.61 8.18 31.64
N SER A 30 -23.35 8.48 31.46
CA SER A 30 -22.72 8.40 30.15
C SER A 30 -22.61 6.92 29.82
N SER A 31 -23.61 6.42 29.07
CA SER A 31 -23.46 5.18 28.33
C SER A 31 -22.21 5.33 27.48
N VAL A 32 -21.16 4.63 27.88
CA VAL A 32 -19.94 4.42 27.08
C VAL A 32 -20.44 3.81 25.77
N ALA A 33 -20.52 4.66 24.75
CA ALA A 33 -20.78 4.25 23.39
C ALA A 33 -19.80 3.14 23.04
N GLY A 34 -20.36 2.00 22.68
CA GLY A 34 -19.63 0.79 22.36
C GLY A 34 -18.46 1.09 21.45
N SER A 35 -17.35 0.52 21.81
CA SER A 35 -16.19 0.34 20.94
C SER A 35 -16.70 -0.27 19.64
N LYS A 36 -16.83 0.53 18.59
CA LYS A 36 -16.98 -0.01 17.24
C LYS A 36 -15.75 -0.89 17.03
N SER A 37 -15.95 -2.20 17.03
CA SER A 37 -15.00 -3.13 16.42
C SER A 37 -14.58 -2.51 15.09
N PRO A 38 -13.30 -2.55 14.71
CA PRO A 38 -12.90 -2.08 13.40
C PRO A 38 -13.76 -2.84 12.40
N GLN A 39 -14.69 -2.13 11.74
CA GLN A 39 -15.49 -2.70 10.66
C GLN A 39 -14.47 -3.15 9.64
N GLY A 40 -14.37 -4.46 9.46
CA GLY A 40 -13.40 -5.04 8.54
C GLY A 40 -13.57 -4.37 7.17
N VAL A 41 -12.47 -3.85 6.64
CA VAL A 41 -12.41 -3.28 5.31
C VAL A 41 -12.96 -4.32 4.35
N SER A 42 -14.02 -4.00 3.62
CA SER A 42 -14.66 -4.95 2.70
C SER A 42 -13.75 -5.21 1.49
N ASP A 43 -13.92 -6.37 0.84
CA ASP A 43 -13.20 -6.67 -0.41
C ASP A 43 -13.47 -5.61 -1.49
N GLN A 44 -14.63 -4.94 -1.44
CA GLN A 44 -15.00 -3.84 -2.34
C GLN A 44 -14.20 -2.56 -2.05
N ASP A 45 -14.03 -2.20 -0.77
CA ASP A 45 -13.21 -1.04 -0.37
C ASP A 45 -11.75 -1.24 -0.78
N ILE A 46 -11.23 -2.46 -0.62
CA ILE A 46 -9.88 -2.83 -1.07
C ILE A 46 -9.76 -2.73 -2.59
N ALA A 47 -10.76 -3.19 -3.34
CA ALA A 47 -10.75 -3.10 -4.79
C ALA A 47 -10.71 -1.64 -5.28
N LEU A 48 -11.50 -0.75 -4.66
CA LEU A 48 -11.51 0.68 -4.95
C LEU A 48 -10.16 1.32 -4.60
N MET A 49 -9.63 1.08 -3.40
CA MET A 49 -8.31 1.58 -2.98
C MET A 49 -7.20 1.14 -3.96
N ARG A 50 -7.22 -0.10 -4.41
CA ARG A 50 -6.26 -0.63 -5.39
C ARG A 50 -6.41 0.02 -6.77
N GLN A 51 -7.62 0.42 -7.15
CA GLN A 51 -7.87 1.17 -8.38
C GLN A 51 -7.30 2.58 -8.28
N ASP A 52 -7.50 3.26 -7.16
CA ASP A 52 -6.98 4.61 -6.92
C ASP A 52 -5.45 4.60 -6.93
N ILE A 53 -4.80 3.67 -6.22
CA ILE A 53 -3.35 3.49 -6.23
C ILE A 53 -2.81 3.27 -7.64
N ARG A 54 -3.48 2.47 -8.49
CA ARG A 54 -3.06 2.27 -9.88
C ARG A 54 -3.17 3.55 -10.70
N SER A 55 -4.24 4.32 -10.50
CA SER A 55 -4.46 5.60 -11.17
C SER A 55 -3.38 6.61 -10.79
N GLU A 56 -3.11 6.77 -9.50
CA GLU A 56 -2.06 7.65 -8.98
C GLU A 56 -0.67 7.24 -9.49
N LYS A 57 -0.38 5.94 -9.49
CA LYS A 57 0.88 5.39 -10.02
C LYS A 57 1.06 5.75 -11.50
N LYS A 58 0.02 5.60 -12.33
CA LYS A 58 0.06 5.97 -13.76
C LYS A 58 0.32 7.46 -13.94
N GLN A 59 -0.34 8.33 -13.15
CA GLN A 59 -0.12 9.78 -13.16
C GLN A 59 1.31 10.16 -12.75
N LEU A 60 1.85 9.55 -11.70
CA LEU A 60 3.23 9.77 -11.25
C LEU A 60 4.25 9.36 -12.31
N ILE A 61 4.04 8.24 -12.99
CA ILE A 61 4.90 7.80 -14.09
C ILE A 61 4.81 8.79 -15.24
N ALA A 62 3.59 9.22 -15.64
CA ALA A 62 3.38 10.19 -16.71
C ALA A 62 4.07 11.54 -16.41
N ALA A 63 4.04 11.99 -15.18
CA ALA A 63 4.64 13.26 -14.76
C ALA A 63 6.19 13.21 -14.74
N ASN A 64 6.79 12.04 -14.58
CA ASN A 64 8.24 11.88 -14.42
C ASN A 64 8.94 11.22 -15.62
N LEU A 65 8.19 10.60 -16.52
CA LEU A 65 8.71 9.96 -17.72
C LEU A 65 8.44 10.88 -18.92
N SER A 66 9.37 11.79 -19.22
CA SER A 66 9.23 12.77 -20.30
C SER A 66 9.13 12.08 -21.69
N LEU A 67 7.93 11.61 -22.04
CA LEU A 67 7.63 10.96 -23.31
C LEU A 67 7.31 11.98 -24.37
N THR A 68 7.78 11.74 -25.62
CA THR A 68 7.23 12.41 -26.80
C THR A 68 5.88 11.80 -27.14
N ASP A 69 5.08 12.48 -27.97
CA ASP A 69 3.75 11.97 -28.40
C ASP A 69 3.86 10.59 -29.08
N THR A 70 4.90 10.40 -29.90
CA THR A 70 5.16 9.12 -30.58
C THR A 70 5.52 8.00 -29.59
N GLU A 71 6.34 8.30 -28.59
CA GLU A 71 6.70 7.35 -27.53
C GLU A 71 5.48 7.03 -26.66
N ALA A 72 4.72 8.05 -26.27
CA ALA A 72 3.53 7.88 -25.43
C ALA A 72 2.48 6.97 -26.09
N THR A 73 2.21 7.17 -27.39
CA THR A 73 1.27 6.35 -28.18
C THR A 73 1.64 4.86 -28.15
N LYS A 74 2.94 4.54 -28.17
CA LYS A 74 3.44 3.15 -28.16
C LYS A 74 3.59 2.60 -26.73
N PHE A 75 4.01 3.43 -25.78
CA PHE A 75 4.30 3.03 -24.40
C PHE A 75 3.05 2.69 -23.60
N TRP A 76 2.01 3.54 -23.63
CA TRP A 76 0.86 3.36 -22.74
C TRP A 76 0.10 2.04 -22.94
N PRO A 77 -0.12 1.53 -24.16
CA PRO A 77 -0.72 0.21 -24.33
C PRO A 77 0.11 -0.92 -23.70
N LEU A 78 1.44 -0.86 -23.82
CA LEU A 78 2.35 -1.83 -23.20
C LEU A 78 2.37 -1.71 -21.67
N TYR A 79 2.33 -0.48 -21.17
CA TYR A 79 2.20 -0.21 -19.74
C TYR A 79 0.90 -0.81 -19.16
N ASP A 80 -0.21 -0.64 -19.86
CA ASP A 80 -1.51 -1.19 -19.44
C ASP A 80 -1.49 -2.74 -19.42
N GLN A 81 -0.83 -3.38 -20.39
CA GLN A 81 -0.58 -4.83 -20.38
C GLN A 81 0.31 -5.25 -19.21
N TYR A 82 1.44 -4.57 -19.01
CA TYR A 82 2.34 -4.81 -17.87
C TYR A 82 1.61 -4.72 -16.54
N THR A 83 0.84 -3.65 -16.33
CA THR A 83 0.11 -3.44 -15.08
C THR A 83 -1.01 -4.44 -14.87
N ALA A 84 -1.65 -4.94 -15.92
CA ALA A 84 -2.64 -6.01 -15.85
C ALA A 84 -2.01 -7.33 -15.38
N GLU A 85 -0.82 -7.70 -15.89
CA GLU A 85 -0.08 -8.86 -15.43
C GLU A 85 0.44 -8.67 -14.00
N LEU A 86 0.98 -7.50 -13.69
CA LEU A 86 1.45 -7.16 -12.33
C LEU A 86 0.33 -7.24 -11.30
N THR A 87 -0.88 -6.84 -11.68
CA THR A 87 -2.07 -6.95 -10.82
C THR A 87 -2.34 -8.39 -10.43
N LYS A 88 -2.25 -9.34 -11.37
CA LYS A 88 -2.45 -10.78 -11.08
C LYS A 88 -1.43 -11.31 -10.06
N VAL A 89 -0.16 -10.91 -10.20
CA VAL A 89 0.89 -11.30 -9.25
C VAL A 89 0.62 -10.69 -7.87
N ASN A 90 0.25 -9.42 -7.82
CA ASN A 90 -0.07 -8.74 -6.57
C ASN A 90 -1.37 -9.29 -5.92
N ASP A 91 -2.30 -9.81 -6.70
CA ASP A 91 -3.48 -10.51 -6.17
C ASP A 91 -3.09 -11.77 -5.40
N ALA A 92 -2.14 -12.56 -5.91
CA ALA A 92 -1.60 -13.71 -5.19
C ALA A 92 -0.93 -13.29 -3.87
N LYS A 93 -0.12 -12.23 -3.88
CA LYS A 93 0.50 -11.67 -2.67
C LYS A 93 -0.56 -11.20 -1.66
N TYR A 94 -1.61 -10.53 -2.13
CA TYR A 94 -2.71 -10.09 -1.28
C TYR A 94 -3.45 -11.27 -0.62
N GLN A 95 -3.68 -12.38 -1.33
CA GLN A 95 -4.31 -13.57 -0.74
C GLN A 95 -3.45 -14.16 0.38
N VAL A 96 -2.13 -14.19 0.24
CA VAL A 96 -1.22 -14.62 1.31
C VAL A 96 -1.37 -13.74 2.55
N LEU A 97 -1.43 -12.43 2.38
CA LEU A 97 -1.63 -11.49 3.49
C LEU A 97 -2.99 -11.67 4.17
N LYS A 98 -4.05 -11.85 3.39
CA LYS A 98 -5.41 -12.08 3.91
C LYS A 98 -5.48 -13.37 4.72
N GLU A 99 -4.87 -14.45 4.22
CA GLU A 99 -4.80 -15.74 4.92
C GLU A 99 -4.02 -15.61 6.23
N TYR A 100 -2.87 -14.92 6.21
CA TYR A 100 -2.10 -14.66 7.42
C TYR A 100 -2.92 -13.86 8.45
N ALA A 101 -3.54 -12.75 8.03
CA ALA A 101 -4.34 -11.91 8.92
C ALA A 101 -5.51 -12.68 9.54
N SER A 102 -6.17 -13.56 8.79
CA SER A 102 -7.29 -14.36 9.27
C SER A 102 -6.90 -15.44 10.29
N ASN A 103 -5.64 -15.89 10.25
CA ASN A 103 -5.13 -16.95 11.12
C ASN A 103 -4.13 -16.42 12.16
N TRP A 104 -3.97 -15.09 12.25
CA TRP A 104 -3.01 -14.48 13.16
C TRP A 104 -3.25 -14.94 14.62
N GLY A 105 -2.18 -15.31 15.31
CA GLY A 105 -2.23 -15.86 16.67
C GLY A 105 -2.51 -17.36 16.76
N SER A 106 -2.90 -18.02 15.65
CA SER A 106 -3.11 -19.48 15.59
C SER A 106 -2.34 -20.17 14.46
N VAL A 107 -1.44 -19.45 13.80
CA VAL A 107 -0.62 -19.96 12.68
C VAL A 107 0.35 -21.02 13.18
N THR A 108 0.27 -22.21 12.61
CA THR A 108 1.23 -23.29 12.87
C THR A 108 2.53 -23.09 12.08
N ASP A 109 3.63 -23.74 12.50
CA ASP A 109 4.93 -23.68 11.79
C ASP A 109 4.80 -24.08 10.31
N ALA A 110 4.04 -25.13 10.01
CA ALA A 110 3.80 -25.56 8.63
C ALA A 110 3.04 -24.52 7.80
N GLN A 111 2.05 -23.85 8.40
CA GLN A 111 1.31 -22.76 7.76
C GLN A 111 2.22 -21.55 7.57
N ALA A 112 3.01 -21.15 8.58
CA ALA A 112 3.96 -20.06 8.47
C ALA A 112 4.99 -20.31 7.35
N ALA A 113 5.56 -21.51 7.26
CA ALA A 113 6.47 -21.90 6.19
C ALA A 113 5.81 -21.85 4.81
N GLY A 114 4.56 -22.26 4.69
CA GLY A 114 3.79 -22.16 3.44
C GLY A 114 3.48 -20.72 3.03
N LEU A 115 3.12 -19.88 3.98
CA LEU A 115 2.84 -18.46 3.74
C LEU A 115 4.08 -17.70 3.27
N ILE A 116 5.21 -17.85 3.97
CA ILE A 116 6.45 -17.17 3.58
C ILE A 116 6.96 -17.65 2.22
N LYS A 117 6.87 -18.95 1.94
CA LYS A 117 7.24 -19.48 0.62
C LYS A 117 6.44 -18.82 -0.49
N ARG A 118 5.11 -18.76 -0.39
CA ARG A 118 4.23 -18.14 -1.40
C ARG A 118 4.50 -16.63 -1.52
N SER A 119 4.82 -15.95 -0.43
CA SER A 119 5.21 -14.53 -0.47
C SER A 119 6.49 -14.32 -1.28
N LEU A 120 7.52 -15.13 -1.02
CA LEU A 120 8.79 -15.07 -1.76
C LEU A 120 8.61 -15.45 -3.24
N GLU A 121 7.78 -16.44 -3.55
CA GLU A 121 7.44 -16.79 -4.93
C GLU A 121 6.76 -15.64 -5.68
N ALA A 122 5.88 -14.88 -5.01
CA ALA A 122 5.27 -13.69 -5.59
C ALA A 122 6.29 -12.58 -5.84
N ASP A 123 7.27 -12.37 -4.95
CA ASP A 123 8.35 -11.40 -5.17
C ASP A 123 9.23 -11.80 -6.36
N VAL A 124 9.54 -13.08 -6.52
CA VAL A 124 10.24 -13.62 -7.70
C VAL A 124 9.43 -13.38 -8.97
N ALA A 125 8.11 -13.63 -8.94
CA ALA A 125 7.23 -13.41 -10.08
C ALA A 125 7.19 -11.94 -10.51
N VAL A 126 7.19 -10.99 -9.57
CA VAL A 126 7.33 -9.54 -9.89
C VAL A 126 8.64 -9.24 -10.58
N ALA A 127 9.76 -9.80 -10.10
CA ALA A 127 11.08 -9.60 -10.72
C ALA A 127 11.13 -10.20 -12.14
N GLN A 128 10.60 -11.39 -12.32
CA GLN A 128 10.52 -12.05 -13.64
C GLN A 128 9.64 -11.26 -14.62
N LEU A 129 8.52 -10.71 -14.14
CA LEU A 129 7.66 -9.86 -14.96
C LEU A 129 8.40 -8.61 -15.44
N ARG A 130 9.18 -7.96 -14.59
CA ARG A 130 10.01 -6.81 -14.99
C ARG A 130 11.05 -7.20 -16.04
N LEU A 131 11.72 -8.33 -15.87
CA LEU A 131 12.67 -8.86 -16.85
C LEU A 131 12.01 -9.20 -18.19
N LYS A 132 10.79 -9.74 -18.18
CA LYS A 132 9.99 -10.01 -19.39
C LYS A 132 9.69 -8.72 -20.16
N TYR A 133 9.34 -7.64 -19.44
CA TYR A 133 8.92 -6.39 -20.06
C TYR A 133 10.06 -5.43 -20.41
N ASP A 134 11.25 -5.62 -19.88
CA ASP A 134 12.43 -4.80 -20.21
C ASP A 134 12.71 -4.77 -21.73
N PRO A 135 12.87 -5.89 -22.45
CA PRO A 135 13.07 -5.86 -23.91
C PRO A 135 11.85 -5.32 -24.66
N ILE A 136 10.62 -5.49 -24.14
CA ILE A 136 9.40 -4.99 -24.77
C ILE A 136 9.38 -3.46 -24.75
N PHE A 137 9.64 -2.85 -23.59
CA PHE A 137 9.74 -1.38 -23.48
C PHE A 137 10.92 -0.81 -24.24
N SER A 138 12.04 -1.55 -24.32
CA SER A 138 13.24 -1.15 -25.06
C SER A 138 13.00 -1.06 -26.59
N GLN A 139 11.96 -1.68 -27.11
CA GLN A 139 11.56 -1.51 -28.52
C GLN A 139 10.89 -0.16 -28.81
N VAL A 140 10.35 0.50 -27.80
CA VAL A 140 9.54 1.73 -27.97
C VAL A 140 10.12 2.94 -27.26
N LEU A 141 11.07 2.74 -26.32
CA LEU A 141 11.70 3.79 -25.53
C LEU A 141 13.23 3.68 -25.58
N PRO A 142 13.95 4.81 -25.55
CA PRO A 142 15.39 4.82 -25.28
C PRO A 142 15.74 4.20 -23.93
N GLY A 143 16.89 3.51 -23.80
CA GLY A 143 17.29 2.78 -22.61
C GLY A 143 17.26 3.61 -21.32
N LYS A 144 17.63 4.91 -21.37
CA LYS A 144 17.52 5.81 -20.20
C LYS A 144 16.08 5.96 -19.72
N LYS A 145 15.11 6.05 -20.64
CA LYS A 145 13.67 6.15 -20.28
C LYS A 145 13.15 4.84 -19.72
N VAL A 146 13.55 3.70 -20.28
CA VAL A 146 13.25 2.37 -19.73
C VAL A 146 13.77 2.24 -18.31
N ALA A 147 15.03 2.61 -18.08
CA ALA A 147 15.64 2.60 -16.74
C ALA A 147 14.87 3.52 -15.77
N THR A 148 14.53 4.74 -16.19
CA THR A 148 13.72 5.67 -15.39
C THR A 148 12.35 5.07 -15.04
N PHE A 149 11.67 4.46 -16.01
CA PHE A 149 10.39 3.79 -15.79
C PHE A 149 10.49 2.72 -14.71
N PHE A 150 11.44 1.77 -14.83
CA PHE A 150 11.58 0.69 -13.85
C PHE A 150 12.05 1.19 -12.48
N GLN A 151 12.85 2.26 -12.42
CA GLN A 151 13.21 2.90 -11.15
C GLN A 151 11.98 3.51 -10.46
N LEU A 152 11.11 4.20 -11.21
CA LEU A 152 9.86 4.74 -10.68
C LEU A 152 8.91 3.63 -10.24
N ASP A 153 8.68 2.64 -11.09
CA ASP A 153 7.84 1.47 -10.81
C ASP A 153 8.27 0.77 -9.51
N ARG A 154 9.59 0.52 -9.37
CA ARG A 154 10.15 -0.11 -8.18
C ARG A 154 9.99 0.74 -6.92
N ARG A 155 10.28 2.06 -7.00
CA ARG A 155 10.12 2.97 -5.85
C ARG A 155 8.68 3.02 -5.37
N LEU A 156 7.73 3.14 -6.28
CA LEU A 156 6.30 3.17 -5.95
C LEU A 156 5.84 1.84 -5.35
N SER A 157 6.28 0.70 -5.91
CA SER A 157 5.99 -0.62 -5.35
C SER A 157 6.55 -0.76 -3.93
N ASN A 158 7.81 -0.36 -3.70
CA ASN A 158 8.42 -0.43 -2.37
C ASN A 158 7.71 0.44 -1.33
N LEU A 159 7.19 1.62 -1.71
CA LEU A 159 6.40 2.47 -0.81
C LEU A 159 5.09 1.78 -0.41
N ILE A 160 4.40 1.15 -1.36
CA ILE A 160 3.17 0.39 -1.10
C ILE A 160 3.47 -0.81 -0.20
N ASP A 161 4.52 -1.57 -0.49
CA ASP A 161 4.94 -2.72 0.31
C ASP A 161 5.30 -2.33 1.73
N LEU A 162 6.03 -1.21 1.91
CA LEU A 162 6.36 -0.67 3.24
C LEU A 162 5.11 -0.27 4.02
N GLN A 163 4.17 0.41 3.38
CA GLN A 163 2.91 0.81 4.00
C GLN A 163 2.10 -0.41 4.45
N LEU A 164 2.02 -1.44 3.61
CA LEU A 164 1.34 -2.70 3.96
C LEU A 164 2.06 -3.41 5.11
N ALA A 165 3.39 -3.56 5.03
CA ALA A 165 4.19 -4.23 6.04
C ALA A 165 4.08 -3.56 7.41
N SER A 166 3.95 -2.22 7.46
CA SER A 166 3.79 -1.48 8.72
C SER A 166 2.50 -1.80 9.49
N GLN A 167 1.50 -2.37 8.81
CA GLN A 167 0.21 -2.72 9.40
C GLN A 167 0.07 -4.21 9.72
N ILE A 168 1.06 -5.03 9.33
CA ILE A 168 1.03 -6.47 9.54
C ILE A 168 1.89 -6.82 10.74
N PRO A 169 1.34 -7.40 11.81
CA PRO A 169 2.13 -7.81 12.95
C PRO A 169 3.05 -8.99 12.57
N LEU A 170 4.21 -9.05 13.22
CA LEU A 170 5.14 -10.16 13.05
C LEU A 170 4.53 -11.47 13.60
N VAL A 171 4.95 -12.59 13.02
CA VAL A 171 4.63 -13.91 13.56
C VAL A 171 5.19 -14.01 14.98
N GLN A 172 4.32 -14.35 15.94
CA GLN A 172 4.74 -14.52 17.35
C GLN A 172 5.14 -15.98 17.57
N GLU A 173 6.33 -16.18 18.10
CA GLU A 173 6.69 -17.48 18.68
C GLU A 173 5.84 -17.67 19.94
N GLN A 174 5.02 -18.71 19.99
CA GLN A 174 4.37 -19.08 21.24
C GLN A 174 5.45 -19.62 22.19
N PRO A 175 5.53 -19.14 23.43
CA PRO A 175 6.45 -19.72 24.39
C PRO A 175 6.12 -21.22 24.52
N SER A 176 7.12 -22.07 24.25
CA SER A 176 7.03 -23.51 24.47
C SER A 176 6.65 -23.75 25.93
N LYS A 177 5.51 -24.42 26.15
CA LYS A 177 5.08 -24.85 27.49
C LYS A 177 5.97 -25.95 28.00
#